data_5a7c01e0ae4fcad5f22da4a933a323ff
#
_entry.id   5a7c01e0ae4fcad5f22da4a933a323ff
#
_cell.length_a   1.000
_cell.length_b   1.000
_cell.length_c   1.000
_cell.angle_alpha   90.00
_cell.angle_beta   90.00
_cell.angle_gamma   90.00
#
_symmetry.space_group_name_H-M   'P 1'
#
loop_
_entity.id
_entity.type
_entity.pdbx_description
1 polymer ?
#
loop_
_entity_poly.entity_id
_entity_poly.type
_entity_poly.pdbx_seq_one_letter_code
_entity_poly.pdbx_strand_id
1 'polypeptide(L)'
;MADDLFSFVADHLEQCTPLDRLESRGTLRLVLKESGLEPKTVTHKQFCVILKSVAPAELESRGVAEVQAICTALIEKIQAEPADRWESARDVDGIFDRLAGS
;
A
#
# COMPACT_ATOMS: atom_id res chain seq x y z
N MET A 1 -9.63 10.57 -8.87
CA MET A 1 -9.50 10.34 -8.76
C MET A 1 -8.68 9.73 -8.10
N ALA A 2 -8.29 9.69 -7.57
CA ALA A 2 -7.38 9.24 -6.86
C ALA A 2 -7.57 8.03 -6.25
N ASP A 3 -8.06 7.18 -6.80
CA ASP A 3 -8.29 5.94 -6.20
C ASP A 3 -7.21 4.96 -6.47
N ASP A 4 -5.99 5.39 -6.57
CA ASP A 4 -4.92 4.43 -6.71
C ASP A 4 -4.66 3.76 -5.36
N LEU A 5 -3.89 2.71 -5.40
CA LEU A 5 -3.63 1.90 -4.23
C LEU A 5 -2.95 2.70 -3.12
N PHE A 6 -1.98 3.52 -3.48
CA PHE A 6 -1.27 4.31 -2.49
C PHE A 6 -2.23 5.22 -1.72
N SER A 7 -3.09 5.93 -2.43
CA SER A 7 -4.04 6.83 -1.79
C SER A 7 -5.03 6.08 -0.92
N PHE A 8 -5.46 4.93 -1.39
CA PHE A 8 -6.39 4.10 -0.63
C PHE A 8 -5.78 3.69 0.71
N VAL A 9 -4.55 3.20 0.68
CA VAL A 9 -3.89 2.77 1.91
C VAL A 9 -3.60 3.97 2.80
N ALA A 10 -3.16 5.07 2.22
CA ALA A 10 -2.85 6.26 3.00
C ALA A 10 -4.08 6.79 3.72
N ASP A 11 -5.23 6.81 3.04
CA ASP A 11 -6.45 7.28 3.65
C ASP A 11 -6.86 6.41 4.82
N HIS A 12 -6.74 5.10 4.67
CA HIS A 12 -7.08 4.20 5.75
C HIS A 12 -6.09 4.31 6.91
N LEU A 13 -4.82 4.51 6.60
CA LEU A 13 -3.83 4.69 7.64
C LEU A 13 -4.12 5.93 8.46
N GLU A 14 -4.51 7.00 7.79
CA GLU A 14 -4.87 8.23 8.48
C GLU A 14 -6.05 8.00 9.42
N GLN A 15 -7.00 7.18 9.02
CA GLN A 15 -8.16 6.91 9.83
C GLN A 15 -7.88 6.01 11.03
N CYS A 16 -6.86 5.19 10.93
CA CYS A 16 -6.55 4.21 11.95
C CYS A 16 -5.48 4.66 12.93
N THR A 17 -4.84 5.78 12.67
CA THR A 17 -3.71 6.22 13.50
C THR A 17 -3.86 7.70 13.82
N PRO A 18 -3.09 8.20 14.77
CA PRO A 18 -3.09 9.64 15.03
C PRO A 18 -2.28 10.44 14.02
N LEU A 19 -1.71 9.78 13.03
CA LEU A 19 -0.96 10.49 11.99
C LEU A 19 -1.91 11.29 11.11
N ASP A 20 -1.51 12.49 10.74
CA ASP A 20 -2.33 13.28 9.86
C ASP A 20 -2.10 12.83 8.41
N ARG A 21 -2.75 13.52 7.48
CA ARG A 21 -2.70 13.12 6.08
C ARG A 21 -1.27 13.15 5.54
N LEU A 22 -0.56 14.20 5.86
CA LEU A 22 0.79 14.36 5.36
C LEU A 22 1.73 13.32 5.95
N GLU A 23 1.60 13.08 7.24
CA GLU A 23 2.42 12.09 7.90
C GLU A 23 2.13 10.69 7.42
N SER A 24 0.86 10.37 7.20
CA SER A 24 0.49 9.05 6.71
C SER A 24 1.11 8.80 5.34
N ARG A 25 1.00 9.77 4.45
CA ARG A 25 1.56 9.63 3.12
C ARG A 25 3.07 9.56 3.16
N GLY A 26 3.69 10.39 3.98
CA GLY A 26 5.14 10.39 4.11
C GLY A 26 5.68 9.08 4.65
N THR A 27 4.97 8.53 5.62
CA THR A 27 5.36 7.25 6.20
C THR A 27 5.32 6.14 5.15
N LEU A 28 4.23 6.10 4.39
CA LEU A 28 4.12 5.06 3.36
C LEU A 28 5.15 5.23 2.26
N ARG A 29 5.44 6.47 1.88
CA ARG A 29 6.47 6.70 0.88
C ARG A 29 7.82 6.20 1.35
N LEU A 30 8.12 6.43 2.62
CA LEU A 30 9.38 5.95 3.17
C LEU A 30 9.43 4.44 3.20
N VAL A 31 8.34 3.82 3.61
CA VAL A 31 8.26 2.35 3.65
C VAL A 31 8.49 1.78 2.26
N LEU A 32 7.84 2.37 1.26
CA LEU A 32 8.02 1.91 -0.11
C LEU A 32 9.45 2.12 -0.58
N LYS A 33 10.01 3.28 -0.27
CA LYS A 33 11.36 3.58 -0.70
C LYS A 33 12.36 2.61 -0.09
N GLU A 34 12.19 2.29 1.18
CA GLU A 34 13.08 1.35 1.83
C GLU A 34 12.98 -0.04 1.25
N SER A 35 11.86 -0.34 0.63
CA SER A 35 11.65 -1.62 -0.01
C SER A 35 11.99 -1.61 -1.49
N GLY A 36 12.46 -0.48 -2.00
CA GLY A 36 12.80 -0.36 -3.41
C GLY A 36 11.59 -0.23 -4.32
N LEU A 37 10.48 0.23 -3.78
CA LEU A 37 9.22 0.33 -4.52
C LEU A 37 8.81 1.79 -4.65
N GLU A 38 7.92 2.06 -5.60
CA GLU A 38 7.42 3.40 -5.84
C GLU A 38 5.90 3.43 -5.72
N PRO A 39 5.33 4.55 -5.24
CA PRO A 39 3.89 4.63 -5.06
C PRO A 39 3.09 4.40 -6.34
N LYS A 40 3.67 4.77 -7.48
CA LYS A 40 2.94 4.67 -8.73
C LYS A 40 2.93 3.29 -9.33
N THR A 41 3.91 2.48 -8.99
CA THR A 41 4.06 1.18 -9.64
C THR A 41 3.92 0.00 -8.70
N VAL A 42 3.81 0.27 -7.40
CA VAL A 42 3.70 -0.81 -6.43
C VAL A 42 2.41 -1.60 -6.67
N THR A 43 2.51 -2.92 -6.62
CA THR A 43 1.34 -3.76 -6.79
C THR A 43 0.68 -3.99 -5.44
N HIS A 44 -0.57 -4.43 -5.46
CA HIS A 44 -1.27 -4.70 -4.21
C HIS A 44 -0.60 -5.83 -3.43
N LYS A 45 -0.03 -6.80 -4.13
CA LYS A 45 0.67 -7.89 -3.46
C LYS A 45 1.94 -7.39 -2.79
N GLN A 46 2.68 -6.55 -3.46
CA GLN A 46 3.88 -5.96 -2.87
C GLN A 46 3.53 -5.11 -1.66
N PHE A 47 2.44 -4.37 -1.75
CA PHE A 47 2.04 -3.52 -0.65
C PHE A 47 1.68 -4.36 0.57
N CYS A 48 0.99 -5.47 0.36
CA CYS A 48 0.65 -6.36 1.47
C CYS A 48 1.90 -6.91 2.14
N VAL A 49 2.90 -7.25 1.34
CA VAL A 49 4.14 -7.79 1.91
C VAL A 49 4.84 -6.74 2.77
N ILE A 50 4.95 -5.51 2.29
CA ILE A 50 5.64 -4.49 3.08
C ILE A 50 4.83 -4.07 4.29
N LEU A 51 3.51 -4.14 4.22
CA LEU A 51 2.68 -3.86 5.38
C LEU A 51 2.89 -4.91 6.47
N LYS A 52 3.32 -6.11 6.07
CA LYS A 52 3.59 -7.13 7.05
C LYS A 52 5.00 -7.04 7.58
N SER A 53 5.95 -6.69 6.76
CA SER A 53 7.36 -6.83 7.11
C SER A 53 8.09 -5.53 7.41
N VAL A 54 7.75 -4.45 6.72
CA VAL A 54 8.50 -3.20 6.85
C VAL A 54 7.71 -2.14 7.61
N ALA A 55 6.44 -1.99 7.29
CA ALA A 55 5.64 -0.92 7.86
C ALA A 55 5.51 -0.96 9.38
N PRO A 56 5.41 -2.14 10.02
CA PRO A 56 5.25 -2.13 11.47
C PRO A 56 6.38 -1.41 12.20
N ALA A 57 7.61 -1.63 11.78
CA ALA A 57 8.75 -0.99 12.44
C ALA A 57 8.72 0.52 12.23
N GLU A 58 8.35 0.94 11.03
CA GLU A 58 8.31 2.36 10.74
C GLU A 58 7.20 3.05 11.54
N LEU A 59 6.03 2.43 11.61
CA LEU A 59 4.94 3.00 12.39
C LEU A 59 5.29 3.06 13.86
N GLU A 60 5.95 2.02 14.35
CA GLU A 60 6.36 1.99 15.74
C GLU A 60 7.33 3.12 16.06
N SER A 61 8.23 3.39 15.15
CA SER A 61 9.21 4.45 15.35
C SER A 61 8.55 5.84 15.36
N ARG A 62 7.33 5.93 14.85
CA ARG A 62 6.60 7.20 14.88
C ARG A 62 5.61 7.27 16.03
N GLY A 63 5.71 6.33 16.97
CA GLY A 63 4.87 6.36 18.15
C GLY A 63 3.48 5.79 17.98
N VAL A 64 3.23 5.07 16.90
CA VAL A 64 1.94 4.46 16.68
C VAL A 64 1.83 3.18 17.50
N ALA A 65 0.73 3.02 18.21
CA ALA A 65 0.51 1.82 19.00
C ALA A 65 -0.17 0.75 18.16
N GLU A 66 -0.02 -0.48 18.59
CA GLU A 66 -0.73 -1.62 17.97
C GLU A 66 -0.50 -1.71 16.46
N VAL A 67 0.75 -1.56 16.08
CA VAL A 67 1.07 -1.52 14.67
C VAL A 67 0.72 -2.80 13.94
N GLN A 68 0.80 -3.94 14.61
CA GLN A 68 0.46 -5.21 13.97
C GLN A 68 -1.02 -5.25 13.60
N ALA A 69 -1.87 -4.82 14.50
CA ALA A 69 -3.31 -4.79 14.22
C ALA A 69 -3.63 -3.82 13.11
N ILE A 70 -2.97 -2.67 13.11
CA ILE A 70 -3.20 -1.67 12.08
C ILE A 70 -2.76 -2.19 10.72
N CYS A 71 -1.59 -2.77 10.65
CA CYS A 71 -1.10 -3.29 9.38
C CYS A 71 -1.96 -4.43 8.87
N THR A 72 -2.40 -5.30 9.76
CA THR A 72 -3.30 -6.38 9.38
C THR A 72 -4.61 -5.82 8.82
N ALA A 73 -5.14 -4.79 9.47
CA ALA A 73 -6.37 -4.17 8.98
C ALA A 73 -6.19 -3.57 7.60
N LEU A 74 -5.05 -2.92 7.37
CA LEU A 74 -4.77 -2.35 6.05
C LEU A 74 -4.67 -3.43 4.98
N ILE A 75 -4.00 -4.52 5.30
CA ILE A 75 -3.89 -5.64 4.37
C ILE A 75 -5.28 -6.18 4.04
N GLU A 76 -6.11 -6.34 5.06
CA GLU A 76 -7.45 -6.85 4.85
C GLU A 76 -8.28 -5.92 3.98
N LYS A 77 -8.11 -4.61 4.15
CA LYS A 77 -8.82 -3.65 3.31
C LYS A 77 -8.41 -3.78 1.86
N ILE A 78 -7.12 -3.95 1.62
CA ILE A 78 -6.63 -4.12 0.26
C ILE A 78 -7.19 -5.40 -0.34
N GLN A 79 -7.17 -6.48 0.43
CA GLN A 79 -7.61 -7.78 -0.07
C GLN A 79 -9.12 -7.88 -0.22
N ALA A 80 -9.85 -7.02 0.46
CA ALA A 80 -11.31 -7.00 0.34
C ALA A 80 -11.75 -6.41 -1.00
N GLU A 81 -10.90 -5.65 -1.67
CA GLU A 81 -11.23 -5.09 -2.96
C GLU A 81 -10.89 -6.09 -4.06
N PRO A 82 -11.61 -6.05 -5.17
CA PRO A 82 -11.26 -6.93 -6.29
C PRO A 82 -9.84 -6.64 -6.76
N ALA A 83 -9.13 -7.68 -7.12
CA ALA A 83 -7.74 -7.51 -7.53
C ALA A 83 -7.62 -6.59 -8.73
N ASP A 84 -8.56 -6.64 -9.65
CA ASP A 84 -8.48 -5.82 -10.85
C ASP A 84 -8.73 -4.35 -10.55
N ARG A 85 -9.24 -4.00 -9.39
CA ARG A 85 -9.34 -2.61 -9.02
C ARG A 85 -7.97 -1.95 -9.00
N TRP A 86 -6.97 -2.68 -8.49
CA TRP A 86 -5.64 -2.12 -8.36
C TRP A 86 -4.82 -2.30 -9.60
N GLU A 87 -5.18 -3.25 -10.42
CA GLU A 87 -4.38 -3.60 -11.57
C GLU A 87 -4.92 -3.07 -12.88
N SER A 88 -6.13 -2.54 -12.87
CA SER A 88 -6.81 -2.26 -14.13
C SER A 88 -6.03 -1.30 -15.01
N ALA A 89 -5.52 -0.24 -14.46
CA ALA A 89 -4.84 0.75 -15.28
C ALA A 89 -3.54 0.22 -15.82
N ARG A 90 -2.86 -0.59 -15.03
CA ARG A 90 -1.59 -1.11 -15.47
C ARG A 90 -1.73 -2.42 -16.12
N ASP A 91 -2.83 -3.07 -15.88
CA ASP A 91 -3.07 -4.34 -16.48
C ASP A 91 -3.11 -4.29 -17.97
N VAL A 92 -3.47 -3.18 -18.51
CA VAL A 92 -3.43 -3.06 -19.92
C VAL A 92 -2.06 -3.45 -20.44
N ASP A 93 -1.03 -2.89 -19.79
CA ASP A 93 0.32 -3.24 -20.19
C ASP A 93 0.67 -4.63 -19.78
N GLY A 94 0.29 -5.01 -18.58
CA GLY A 94 0.63 -6.32 -18.08
C GLY A 94 -0.03 -7.43 -18.88
N ILE A 95 -1.27 -7.22 -19.23
CA ILE A 95 -1.98 -8.20 -20.01
C ILE A 95 -1.36 -8.29 -21.40
N PHE A 96 -1.03 -7.15 -21.95
CA PHE A 96 -0.42 -7.12 -23.23
C PHE A 96 0.88 -7.88 -23.24
N ASP A 97 1.69 -7.69 -22.21
CA ASP A 97 2.93 -8.39 -22.08
C ASP A 97 2.72 -9.89 -22.03
N ARG A 98 1.74 -10.29 -21.27
CA ARG A 98 1.49 -11.71 -21.16
C ARG A 98 1.02 -12.30 -22.49
N LEU A 99 0.19 -11.58 -23.17
CA LEU A 99 -0.28 -12.07 -24.46
C LEU A 99 0.85 -12.10 -25.47
N ALA A 100 1.70 -11.10 -25.42
CA ALA A 100 2.82 -11.08 -26.32
C ALA A 100 3.82 -12.16 -25.96
N GLY A 101 3.94 -12.44 -24.69
CA GLY A 101 4.88 -13.43 -24.25
C GLY A 101 4.34 -14.84 -24.29
N SER A 102 3.07 -14.96 -24.53
CA SER A 102 2.52 -16.32 -24.53
C SER A 102 1.99 -16.68 -25.88
#